data_85409bdce277ce6cb4c19016d66e9830
#
_entry.id   85409bdce277ce6cb4c19016d66e9830
#
_cell.length_a   1.000
_cell.length_b   1.000
_cell.length_c   1.000
_cell.angle_alpha   90.00
_cell.angle_beta   90.00
_cell.angle_gamma   90.00
#
_symmetry.space_group_name_H-M   'P 1'
#
loop_
_entity.id
_entity.type
_entity.pdbx_description
1 polymer ?
#
loop_
_entity_poly.entity_id
_entity_poly.type
_entity_poly.pdbx_seq_one_letter_code
_entity_poly.pdbx_strand_id
1 'polypeptide(L)'
;MGKDHKSALLVMTDRATLVTTLDKLQGKDAQNIQELINKRISRIGSSWIKTMTFDNGKEFAGHKQIAEKHHIKTYFTRPYTSQDKGTVENRIGLIRRFLPKKTDLNLVSNLRIKQIEKLINNRRVRKFGYISPIEKLKSTWPVALIT
;
A
#
# COMPACT_ATOMS: atom_id res chain seq x y z
N MET A 1 14.88 10.65 -7.49
CA MET A 1 13.74 11.56 -7.25
C MET A 1 14.07 12.92 -7.84
N GLY A 2 13.28 13.36 -8.82
CA GLY A 2 13.40 14.72 -9.33
C GLY A 2 13.07 15.73 -8.22
N LYS A 3 13.86 16.76 -8.06
CA LYS A 3 13.74 17.77 -7.00
C LYS A 3 12.43 18.59 -7.01
N ASP A 4 11.61 18.47 -8.05
CA ASP A 4 10.48 19.39 -8.30
C ASP A 4 9.08 18.76 -8.32
N HIS A 5 8.94 17.46 -8.07
CA HIS A 5 7.64 16.79 -8.10
C HIS A 5 7.03 16.73 -6.70
N LYS A 6 6.04 17.57 -6.45
CA LYS A 6 5.26 17.61 -5.20
C LYS A 6 4.35 16.39 -4.99
N SER A 7 4.15 15.56 -6.00
CA SER A 7 3.29 14.38 -5.93
C SER A 7 4.08 13.11 -5.58
N ALA A 8 3.46 12.24 -4.80
CA ALA A 8 3.99 10.94 -4.41
C ALA A 8 2.91 9.85 -4.54
N LEU A 9 3.32 8.60 -4.48
CA LEU A 9 2.42 7.45 -4.47
C LEU A 9 2.53 6.76 -3.11
N LEU A 10 1.41 6.65 -2.42
CA LEU A 10 1.29 5.82 -1.22
C LEU A 10 1.03 4.38 -1.66
N VAL A 11 1.87 3.48 -1.23
CA VAL A 11 1.78 2.04 -1.52
C VAL A 11 1.61 1.30 -0.21
N MET A 12 0.51 0.57 -0.08
CA MET A 12 0.28 -0.33 1.06
C MET A 12 0.10 -1.75 0.55
N THR A 13 0.76 -2.70 1.16
CA THR A 13 0.71 -4.12 0.77
C THR A 13 0.39 -5.01 1.96
N ASP A 14 -0.60 -5.87 1.81
CA ASP A 14 -0.85 -6.94 2.76
C ASP A 14 0.17 -8.07 2.57
N ARG A 15 0.87 -8.43 3.63
CA ARG A 15 1.93 -9.46 3.57
C ARG A 15 1.39 -10.87 3.32
N ALA A 16 0.20 -11.16 3.80
CA ALA A 16 -0.39 -12.50 3.67
C ALA A 16 -0.92 -12.77 2.26
N THR A 17 -1.62 -11.81 1.68
CA THR A 17 -2.30 -11.95 0.39
C THR A 17 -1.60 -11.25 -0.76
N LEU A 18 -0.65 -10.37 -0.46
CA LEU A 18 0.02 -9.47 -1.40
C LEU A 18 -0.91 -8.45 -2.10
N VAL A 19 -2.14 -8.30 -1.64
CA VAL A 19 -3.02 -7.24 -2.13
C VAL A 19 -2.35 -5.89 -1.86
N THR A 20 -2.27 -5.09 -2.90
CA THR A 20 -1.57 -3.80 -2.88
C THR A 20 -2.56 -2.70 -3.22
N THR A 21 -2.56 -1.63 -2.44
CA THR A 21 -3.34 -0.43 -2.70
C THR A 21 -2.43 0.72 -3.12
N LEU A 22 -2.90 1.51 -4.06
CA LEU A 22 -2.18 2.65 -4.61
C LEU A 22 -3.03 3.91 -4.45
N ASP A 23 -2.47 4.92 -3.80
CA ASP A 23 -3.09 6.23 -3.64
C ASP A 23 -2.12 7.33 -4.03
N LYS A 24 -2.59 8.25 -4.86
CA LYS A 24 -1.83 9.43 -5.26
C LYS A 24 -1.89 10.47 -4.14
N LEU A 25 -0.73 10.98 -3.75
CA LEU A 25 -0.55 12.04 -2.78
C LEU A 25 -0.24 13.36 -3.49
N GLN A 26 -0.91 14.42 -3.09
CA GLN A 26 -0.58 15.79 -3.50
C GLN A 26 0.39 16.46 -2.52
N GLY A 27 1.49 15.77 -2.21
CA GLY A 27 2.46 16.21 -1.24
C GLY A 27 2.91 15.07 -0.33
N LYS A 28 4.02 15.25 0.36
CA LYS A 28 4.58 14.26 1.29
C LYS A 28 4.37 14.64 2.75
N ASP A 29 3.32 15.46 3.00
CA ASP A 29 3.04 15.88 4.35
C ASP A 29 2.38 14.74 5.16
N ALA A 30 2.80 14.58 6.42
CA ALA A 30 2.34 13.52 7.29
C ALA A 30 0.82 13.52 7.50
N GLN A 31 0.20 14.70 7.47
CA GLN A 31 -1.25 14.83 7.63
C GLN A 31 -2.02 14.24 6.45
N ASN A 32 -1.62 14.56 5.22
CA ASN A 32 -2.25 14.01 4.01
C ASN A 32 -2.11 12.49 3.94
N ILE A 33 -0.96 11.96 4.32
CA ILE A 33 -0.71 10.53 4.38
C ILE A 33 -1.60 9.88 5.43
N GLN A 34 -1.69 10.46 6.62
CA GLN A 34 -2.54 9.98 7.71
C GLN A 34 -4.01 9.94 7.30
N GLU A 35 -4.53 10.98 6.66
CA GLU A 35 -5.91 11.04 6.17
C GLU A 35 -6.20 9.95 5.13
N LEU A 36 -5.31 9.73 4.18
CA LEU A 36 -5.46 8.66 3.18
C LEU A 36 -5.43 7.27 3.80
N ILE A 37 -4.52 7.02 4.72
CA ILE A 37 -4.44 5.75 5.44
C ILE A 37 -5.74 5.53 6.24
N ASN A 38 -6.20 6.52 6.97
CA ASN A 38 -7.46 6.46 7.73
C ASN A 38 -8.65 6.14 6.82
N LYS A 39 -8.74 6.79 5.67
CA LYS A 39 -9.79 6.56 4.67
C LYS A 39 -9.76 5.12 4.12
N ARG A 40 -8.58 4.59 3.86
CA ARG A 40 -8.42 3.19 3.39
C ARG A 40 -8.80 2.19 4.47
N ILE A 41 -8.33 2.38 5.69
CA ILE A 41 -8.67 1.51 6.82
C ILE A 41 -10.18 1.51 7.07
N SER A 42 -10.82 2.67 7.03
CA SER A 42 -12.28 2.78 7.20
C SER A 42 -13.07 2.05 6.12
N ARG A 43 -12.57 2.00 4.89
CA ARG A 43 -13.20 1.24 3.79
C ARG A 43 -13.05 -0.27 3.94
N ILE A 44 -11.88 -0.73 4.38
CA ILE A 44 -11.58 -2.14 4.56
C ILE A 44 -12.26 -2.67 5.81
N GLY A 45 -12.39 -1.83 6.83
CA GLY A 45 -12.81 -2.21 8.18
C GLY A 45 -11.60 -2.46 9.08
N SER A 46 -11.50 -1.72 10.17
CA SER A 46 -10.35 -1.79 11.09
C SER A 46 -10.19 -3.15 11.76
N SER A 47 -11.26 -3.92 11.91
CA SER A 47 -11.23 -5.28 12.47
C SER A 47 -10.38 -6.28 11.64
N TRP A 48 -10.14 -5.97 10.37
CA TRP A 48 -9.35 -6.83 9.46
C TRP A 48 -7.86 -6.53 9.48
N ILE A 49 -7.49 -5.34 9.94
CA ILE A 49 -6.11 -4.89 10.00
C ILE A 49 -5.60 -5.07 11.42
N LYS A 50 -4.74 -6.02 11.63
CA LYS A 50 -4.15 -6.30 12.95
C LYS A 50 -2.92 -5.43 13.23
N THR A 51 -2.09 -5.26 12.22
CA THR A 51 -0.82 -4.55 12.33
C THR A 51 -0.53 -3.76 11.07
N MET A 52 0.23 -2.69 11.21
CA MET A 52 0.74 -1.91 10.10
C MET A 52 2.23 -1.63 10.30
N THR A 53 3.03 -1.88 9.28
CA THR A 53 4.47 -1.63 9.32
C THR A 53 4.82 -0.52 8.34
N PHE A 54 5.50 0.50 8.84
CA PHE A 54 5.98 1.63 8.05
C PHE A 54 7.48 1.53 7.81
N ASP A 55 7.96 2.17 6.77
CA ASP A 55 9.38 2.47 6.68
C ASP A 55 9.74 3.66 7.59
N ASN A 56 11.03 3.93 7.76
CA ASN A 56 11.52 4.97 8.68
C ASN A 56 11.40 6.40 8.11
N GLY A 57 10.40 6.67 7.28
CA GLY A 57 10.16 8.00 6.73
C GLY A 57 9.53 8.96 7.74
N LYS A 58 9.96 10.22 7.73
CA LYS A 58 9.37 11.28 8.56
C LYS A 58 7.89 11.53 8.22
N GLU A 59 7.48 11.18 7.01
CA GLU A 59 6.11 11.25 6.51
C GLU A 59 5.13 10.38 7.30
N PHE A 60 5.61 9.39 8.04
CA PHE A 60 4.78 8.51 8.89
C PHE A 60 4.77 8.93 10.37
N ALA A 61 5.10 10.17 10.69
CA ALA A 61 5.06 10.71 12.06
C ALA A 61 3.68 10.58 12.72
N GLY A 62 2.59 10.58 11.93
CA GLY A 62 1.21 10.40 12.41
C GLY A 62 0.79 8.96 12.74
N HIS A 63 1.72 8.00 12.74
CA HIS A 63 1.41 6.57 12.95
C HIS A 63 0.71 6.26 14.28
N LYS A 64 1.04 7.01 15.35
CA LYS A 64 0.41 6.83 16.68
C LYS A 64 -1.08 7.15 16.64
N GLN A 65 -1.47 8.24 15.97
CA GLN A 65 -2.86 8.65 15.81
C GLN A 65 -3.65 7.63 14.98
N ILE A 66 -3.03 7.04 13.96
CA ILE A 66 -3.62 5.95 13.19
C ILE A 66 -3.84 4.72 14.08
N ALA A 67 -2.83 4.35 14.88
CA ALA A 67 -2.88 3.23 15.80
C ALA A 67 -4.01 3.37 16.83
N GLU A 68 -4.13 4.54 17.44
CA GLU A 68 -5.18 4.86 18.43
C GLU A 68 -6.57 4.86 17.82
N LYS A 69 -6.74 5.53 16.68
CA LYS A 69 -8.04 5.67 16.01
C LYS A 69 -8.62 4.33 15.56
N HIS A 70 -7.79 3.43 15.09
CA HIS A 70 -8.22 2.15 14.51
C HIS A 70 -7.93 0.93 15.39
N HIS A 71 -7.37 1.15 16.58
CA HIS A 71 -6.98 0.06 17.51
C HIS A 71 -6.06 -0.99 16.88
N ILE A 72 -5.10 -0.54 16.06
CA ILE A 72 -4.10 -1.38 15.41
C ILE A 72 -2.71 -1.15 15.98
N LYS A 73 -1.86 -2.17 15.91
CA LYS A 73 -0.44 -2.04 16.30
C LYS A 73 0.38 -1.53 15.13
N THR A 74 1.22 -0.55 15.36
CA THR A 74 2.12 0.02 14.36
C THR A 74 3.56 -0.31 14.66
N TYR A 75 4.34 -0.62 13.63
CA TYR A 75 5.74 -0.97 13.70
C TYR A 75 6.52 -0.21 12.63
N PHE A 76 7.82 -0.09 12.83
CA PHE A 76 8.74 0.41 11.80
C PHE A 76 9.70 -0.69 11.35
N THR A 77 10.08 -0.66 10.09
CA THR A 77 11.13 -1.54 9.57
C THR A 77 12.45 -1.20 10.24
N ARG A 78 13.22 -2.22 10.59
CA ARG A 78 14.55 -2.02 11.15
C ARG A 78 15.50 -1.46 10.07
N PRO A 79 16.40 -0.51 10.43
CA PRO A 79 17.42 -0.07 9.51
C PRO A 79 18.27 -1.26 9.02
N TYR A 80 18.61 -1.25 7.73
CA TYR A 80 19.49 -2.25 7.08
C TYR A 80 18.98 -3.70 7.06
N THR A 81 17.69 -3.96 7.36
CA THR A 81 17.10 -5.29 7.21
C THR A 81 16.33 -5.40 5.89
N SER A 82 16.96 -6.00 4.88
CA SER A 82 16.33 -6.25 3.58
C SER A 82 15.11 -7.17 3.65
N GLN A 83 15.08 -8.09 4.61
CA GLN A 83 13.98 -9.04 4.79
C GLN A 83 12.65 -8.37 5.16
N ASP A 84 12.70 -7.31 5.97
CA ASP A 84 11.49 -6.57 6.38
C ASP A 84 10.85 -5.78 5.22
N LYS A 85 11.64 -5.44 4.20
CA LYS A 85 11.22 -4.64 3.04
C LYS A 85 10.96 -5.45 1.77
N GLY A 86 11.44 -6.69 1.70
CA GLY A 86 11.47 -7.48 0.46
C GLY A 86 10.12 -7.60 -0.25
N THR A 87 9.03 -7.79 0.49
CA THR A 87 7.67 -7.87 -0.07
C THR A 87 7.24 -6.55 -0.69
N VAL A 88 7.45 -5.45 0.01
CA VAL A 88 7.07 -4.11 -0.47
C VAL A 88 7.96 -3.69 -1.66
N GLU A 89 9.26 -3.97 -1.58
CA GLU A 89 10.20 -3.67 -2.67
C GLU A 89 9.85 -4.45 -3.95
N ASN A 90 9.45 -5.71 -3.83
CA ASN A 90 8.99 -6.50 -4.97
C ASN A 90 7.72 -5.89 -5.60
N ARG A 91 6.76 -5.46 -4.77
CA ARG A 91 5.55 -4.80 -5.25
C ARG A 91 5.85 -3.45 -5.90
N ILE A 92 6.75 -2.67 -5.34
CA ILE A 92 7.23 -1.42 -5.94
C ILE A 92 7.90 -1.70 -7.29
N GLY A 93 8.68 -2.77 -7.41
CA GLY A 93 9.27 -3.21 -8.68
C GLY A 93 8.22 -3.48 -9.76
N LEU A 94 7.09 -4.11 -9.42
CA LEU A 94 5.97 -4.31 -10.34
C LEU A 94 5.31 -2.99 -10.74
N ILE A 95 5.09 -2.10 -9.79
CA ILE A 95 4.52 -0.77 -10.05
C ILE A 95 5.41 0.02 -11.00
N ARG A 96 6.73 -0.08 -10.87
CA ARG A 96 7.71 0.60 -11.71
C ARG A 96 7.69 0.18 -13.19
N ARG A 97 7.11 -0.96 -13.52
CA ARG A 97 6.87 -1.36 -14.92
C ARG A 97 5.82 -0.48 -15.59
N PHE A 98 4.86 0.03 -14.83
CA PHE A 98 3.79 0.92 -15.31
C PHE A 98 4.10 2.39 -15.07
N LEU A 99 4.82 2.69 -13.99
CA LEU A 99 5.18 4.03 -13.54
C LEU A 99 6.70 4.08 -13.28
N PRO A 100 7.54 4.28 -14.30
CA PRO A 100 9.00 4.39 -14.15
C PRO A 100 9.40 5.51 -13.16
N LYS A 101 10.61 5.43 -12.62
CA LYS A 101 11.11 6.35 -11.55
C LYS A 101 11.00 7.84 -11.85
N LYS A 102 11.04 8.25 -13.11
CA LYS A 102 10.97 9.66 -13.53
C LYS A 102 9.58 10.10 -14.01
N THR A 103 8.55 9.26 -13.83
CA THR A 103 7.19 9.59 -14.22
C THR A 103 6.68 10.75 -13.38
N ASP A 104 6.15 11.79 -14.04
CA ASP A 104 5.44 12.86 -13.36
C ASP A 104 4.05 12.37 -12.98
N LEU A 105 3.86 12.10 -11.68
CA LEU A 105 2.58 11.61 -11.16
C LEU A 105 1.46 12.64 -11.28
N ASN A 106 1.76 13.92 -11.47
CA ASN A 106 0.73 14.94 -11.70
C ASN A 106 0.01 14.71 -13.05
N LEU A 107 0.72 14.16 -14.03
CA LEU A 107 0.18 13.84 -15.35
C LEU A 107 -0.56 12.49 -15.38
N VAL A 108 -0.45 11.69 -14.34
CA VAL A 108 -1.12 10.39 -14.25
C VAL A 108 -2.47 10.56 -13.57
N SER A 109 -3.56 10.18 -14.24
CA SER A 109 -4.91 10.27 -13.68
C SER A 109 -5.13 9.27 -12.54
N ASN A 110 -6.07 9.58 -11.64
CA ASN A 110 -6.48 8.65 -10.60
C ASN A 110 -7.07 7.36 -11.20
N LEU A 111 -7.77 7.45 -12.32
CA LEU A 111 -8.27 6.28 -13.05
C LEU A 111 -7.13 5.36 -13.48
N ARG A 112 -6.03 5.92 -14.01
CA ARG A 112 -4.85 5.14 -14.39
C ARG A 112 -4.20 4.44 -13.19
N ILE A 113 -4.10 5.13 -12.05
CA ILE A 113 -3.60 4.54 -10.80
C ILE A 113 -4.46 3.34 -10.38
N LYS A 114 -5.79 3.47 -10.45
CA LYS A 114 -6.72 2.37 -10.14
C LYS A 114 -6.63 1.21 -11.12
N GLN A 115 -6.43 1.47 -12.40
CA GLN A 115 -6.17 0.43 -13.40
C GLN A 115 -4.89 -0.37 -13.08
N ILE A 116 -3.82 0.31 -12.72
CA ILE A 116 -2.55 -0.32 -12.33
C ILE A 116 -2.73 -1.16 -11.06
N GLU A 117 -3.41 -0.62 -10.05
CA GLU A 117 -3.76 -1.36 -8.83
C GLU A 117 -4.49 -2.66 -9.15
N LYS A 118 -5.49 -2.60 -10.01
CA LYS A 118 -6.25 -3.76 -10.46
C LYS A 118 -5.38 -4.78 -11.22
N LEU A 119 -4.54 -4.34 -12.14
CA LEU A 119 -3.62 -5.20 -12.88
C LEU A 119 -2.66 -5.95 -11.96
N ILE A 120 -2.07 -5.26 -10.99
CA ILE A 120 -1.14 -5.85 -10.01
C ILE A 120 -1.84 -6.88 -9.13
N ASN A 121 -3.05 -6.58 -8.66
CA ASN A 121 -3.80 -7.45 -7.76
C ASN A 121 -4.45 -8.66 -8.47
N ASN A 122 -4.60 -8.62 -9.78
CA ASN A 122 -5.07 -9.75 -10.59
C ASN A 122 -3.93 -10.55 -11.25
N ARG A 123 -2.67 -10.15 -11.07
CA ARG A 123 -1.53 -10.88 -11.60
C ARG A 123 -1.30 -12.16 -10.81
N ARG A 124 -1.16 -13.29 -11.50
CA ARG A 124 -0.86 -14.59 -10.89
C ARG A 124 0.49 -14.59 -10.17
N VAL A 125 0.55 -15.19 -9.01
CA VAL A 125 1.73 -15.23 -8.14
C VAL A 125 2.15 -16.67 -7.91
N ARG A 126 3.38 -17.01 -8.28
CA ARG A 126 3.95 -18.35 -8.12
C ARG A 126 3.89 -18.85 -6.67
N LYS A 127 4.18 -17.99 -5.70
CA LYS A 127 4.14 -18.29 -4.26
C LYS A 127 2.78 -18.84 -3.81
N PHE A 128 1.71 -18.48 -4.48
CA PHE A 128 0.33 -18.90 -4.16
C PHE A 128 -0.18 -20.02 -5.06
N GLY A 129 0.69 -20.74 -5.75
CA GLY A 129 0.24 -21.73 -6.73
C GLY A 129 -0.41 -21.13 -7.98
N TYR A 130 0.09 -19.96 -8.41
CA TYR A 130 -0.40 -19.22 -9.60
C TYR A 130 -1.81 -18.65 -9.50
N ILE A 131 -2.32 -18.43 -8.30
CA ILE A 131 -3.50 -17.57 -8.09
C ILE A 131 -3.08 -16.11 -7.87
N SER A 132 -4.01 -15.19 -8.09
CA SER A 132 -3.77 -13.76 -7.88
C SER A 132 -3.89 -13.35 -6.40
N PRO A 133 -3.35 -12.18 -6.01
CA PRO A 133 -3.58 -11.62 -4.68
C PRO A 133 -5.07 -11.49 -4.33
N ILE A 134 -5.91 -11.07 -5.26
CA ILE A 134 -7.36 -10.96 -5.04
C ILE A 134 -8.00 -12.33 -4.79
N GLU A 135 -7.62 -13.35 -5.56
CA GLU A 135 -8.10 -14.71 -5.35
C GLU A 135 -7.63 -15.24 -3.99
N LYS A 136 -6.39 -14.98 -3.61
CA LYS A 136 -5.84 -15.34 -2.30
C LYS A 136 -6.62 -14.66 -1.18
N LEU A 137 -6.92 -13.38 -1.31
CA LEU A 137 -7.73 -12.62 -0.36
C LEU A 137 -9.11 -13.24 -0.18
N LYS A 138 -9.82 -13.54 -1.28
CA LYS A 138 -11.14 -14.16 -1.27
C LYS A 138 -11.13 -15.53 -0.60
N SER A 139 -10.08 -16.32 -0.77
CA SER A 139 -9.93 -17.62 -0.12
C SER A 139 -9.67 -17.54 1.38
N THR A 140 -9.12 -16.42 1.85
CA THR A 140 -8.76 -16.19 3.26
C THR A 140 -9.89 -15.54 4.05
N TRP A 141 -10.72 -14.73 3.40
CA TRP A 141 -11.82 -14.01 4.04
C TRP A 141 -13.14 -14.78 3.94
N PRO A 142 -13.97 -14.77 5.00
CA PRO A 142 -15.32 -15.32 4.92
C PRO A 142 -16.16 -14.60 3.86
N VAL A 143 -16.91 -15.35 3.07
CA VAL A 143 -17.71 -14.86 1.93
C VAL A 143 -18.67 -13.72 2.30
N ALA A 144 -19.20 -13.72 3.54
CA ALA A 144 -20.11 -12.69 4.04
C ALA A 144 -19.52 -11.26 4.09
N LEU A 145 -18.22 -11.11 3.90
CA LEU A 145 -17.51 -9.82 4.02
C LEU A 145 -17.03 -9.28 2.66
N ILE A 146 -17.24 -10.03 1.58
CA ILE A 146 -16.87 -9.66 0.22
C ILE A 146 -18.07 -8.98 -0.50
N THR A 147 -19.21 -9.12 0.02
CA THR A 147 -20.42 -8.41 -0.39
C THR A 147 -20.55 -7.10 0.36
#